data_ec68381787ac37c611abb4af8d4236f1
#
_entry.id   ec68381787ac37c611abb4af8d4236f1
#
_cell.length_a   1.000
_cell.length_b   1.000
_cell.length_c   1.000
_cell.angle_alpha   90.00
_cell.angle_beta   90.00
_cell.angle_gamma   90.00
#
_symmetry.space_group_name_H-M   'P 1'
#
loop_
_entity.id
_entity.type
_entity.pdbx_description
1 polymer ?
#
loop_
_entity_poly.entity_id
_entity_poly.type
_entity_poly.pdbx_seq_one_letter_code
_entity_poly.pdbx_strand_id
1 'polypeptide(L)'
;MKKIFLSLALAISMMASAQVFEVGQLTKLNTPTDTDVKVAGVSADGSYVLITNGSNHGLRRYDVATGQTTTITTAPGAGYNVQISNDGQEIVYRETKFDKQGLRKNDVIRLNLATAKTATVAKAQRDASAMVTSSAKQSVSIQDRLMVVNRNGKNIVVAPNGKHLSYIWASISPDGKKLCYYVCGNGCWVSNIDGSNKQYIAHACRAAQWYDNNTIVAMADEDDGHFTTASRIVAYTLDGKMQVLTNDSMIAIEPYAANAAVVFSTLDGEVYMLNVK
;
A
#
# COMPACT_ATOMS: atom_id res chain seq x y z
N MET A 1 2.84 -46.31 38.60
CA MET A 1 3.16 -44.97 38.11
C MET A 1 2.17 -44.61 37.01
N LYS A 2 1.14 -43.81 37.31
CA LYS A 2 0.14 -43.38 36.32
C LYS A 2 0.66 -42.08 35.68
N LYS A 3 0.91 -42.14 34.34
CA LYS A 3 1.23 -40.95 33.55
C LYS A 3 -0.05 -40.16 33.29
N ILE A 4 -0.14 -38.98 33.86
CA ILE A 4 -1.20 -38.01 33.59
C ILE A 4 -0.79 -37.29 32.32
N PHE A 5 -1.49 -37.49 31.20
CA PHE A 5 -1.40 -36.68 30.02
C PHE A 5 -2.22 -35.41 30.24
N LEU A 6 -1.52 -34.30 30.36
CA LEU A 6 -2.14 -32.97 30.39
C LEU A 6 -2.33 -32.52 28.94
N SER A 7 -3.54 -32.68 28.42
CA SER A 7 -3.94 -32.14 27.13
C SER A 7 -4.12 -30.61 27.25
N LEU A 8 -3.17 -29.87 26.72
CA LEU A 8 -3.26 -28.41 26.57
C LEU A 8 -4.25 -28.12 25.44
N ALA A 9 -5.50 -27.81 25.78
CA ALA A 9 -6.48 -27.32 24.82
C ALA A 9 -6.08 -25.89 24.43
N LEU A 10 -5.55 -25.74 23.21
CA LEU A 10 -5.30 -24.45 22.60
C LEU A 10 -6.68 -23.83 22.28
N ALA A 11 -7.14 -22.89 23.10
CA ALA A 11 -8.33 -22.11 22.82
C ALA A 11 -8.00 -21.16 21.65
N ILE A 12 -8.30 -21.58 20.42
CA ILE A 12 -8.38 -20.68 19.29
C ILE A 12 -9.57 -19.77 19.58
N SER A 13 -9.32 -18.54 20.03
CA SER A 13 -10.34 -17.51 20.07
C SER A 13 -10.76 -17.24 18.62
N MET A 14 -11.89 -17.80 18.21
CA MET A 14 -12.59 -17.35 17.00
C MET A 14 -12.96 -15.89 17.26
N MET A 15 -12.17 -14.97 16.75
CA MET A 15 -12.61 -13.59 16.62
C MET A 15 -13.82 -13.64 15.69
N ALA A 16 -14.99 -13.31 16.23
CA ALA A 16 -16.18 -13.14 15.42
C ALA A 16 -15.88 -12.11 14.35
N SER A 17 -15.86 -12.52 13.08
CA SER A 17 -15.71 -11.61 11.95
C SER A 17 -16.89 -10.63 12.00
N ALA A 18 -16.65 -9.41 12.47
CA ALA A 18 -17.66 -8.37 12.44
C ALA A 18 -17.69 -7.80 11.02
N GLN A 19 -18.88 -7.67 10.45
CA GLN A 19 -19.03 -7.07 9.12
C GLN A 19 -18.53 -5.63 9.15
N VAL A 20 -17.54 -5.33 8.30
CA VAL A 20 -16.97 -3.99 8.06
C VAL A 20 -17.53 -3.43 6.76
N PHE A 21 -17.63 -4.29 5.75
CA PHE A 21 -18.16 -4.00 4.42
C PHE A 21 -19.24 -5.00 4.01
N GLU A 22 -20.20 -4.55 3.25
CA GLU A 22 -20.98 -5.41 2.38
C GLU A 22 -20.11 -5.71 1.14
N VAL A 23 -19.69 -6.98 1.02
CA VAL A 23 -18.82 -7.44 -0.07
C VAL A 23 -19.66 -7.69 -1.30
N GLY A 24 -19.36 -6.98 -2.38
CA GLY A 24 -20.04 -7.06 -3.67
C GLY A 24 -19.31 -7.94 -4.68
N GLN A 25 -19.36 -7.54 -5.94
CA GLN A 25 -18.76 -8.28 -7.04
C GLN A 25 -17.23 -8.20 -7.02
N LEU A 26 -16.57 -9.34 -7.21
CA LEU A 26 -15.15 -9.46 -7.54
C LEU A 26 -15.00 -9.53 -9.07
N THR A 27 -14.25 -8.58 -9.64
CA THR A 27 -14.03 -8.49 -11.08
C THR A 27 -12.54 -8.57 -11.39
N LYS A 28 -12.14 -9.51 -12.24
CA LYS A 28 -10.78 -9.54 -12.80
C LYS A 28 -10.66 -8.45 -13.85
N LEU A 29 -9.65 -7.60 -13.72
CA LEU A 29 -9.36 -6.57 -14.72
C LEU A 29 -8.55 -7.18 -15.86
N ASN A 30 -8.87 -6.80 -17.10
CA ASN A 30 -8.17 -7.29 -18.29
C ASN A 30 -6.87 -6.51 -18.52
N THR A 31 -5.96 -6.58 -17.56
CA THR A 31 -4.64 -5.94 -17.65
C THR A 31 -3.72 -6.70 -18.61
N PRO A 32 -2.72 -6.03 -19.22
CA PRO A 32 -1.73 -6.73 -20.05
C PRO A 32 -0.99 -7.83 -19.29
N THR A 33 -0.77 -8.96 -19.95
CA THR A 33 -0.11 -10.15 -19.37
C THR A 33 1.36 -10.29 -19.78
N ASP A 34 1.94 -9.24 -20.33
CA ASP A 34 3.31 -9.22 -20.85
C ASP A 34 4.39 -9.20 -19.74
N THR A 35 3.99 -9.00 -18.48
CA THR A 35 4.87 -8.97 -17.32
C THR A 35 4.09 -9.40 -16.08
N ASP A 36 4.80 -9.72 -14.98
CA ASP A 36 4.20 -9.87 -13.65
C ASP A 36 3.57 -8.54 -13.23
N VAL A 37 2.27 -8.40 -13.48
CA VAL A 37 1.57 -7.14 -13.24
C VAL A 37 1.21 -7.03 -11.77
N LYS A 38 1.43 -5.85 -11.20
CA LYS A 38 0.92 -5.52 -9.87
C LYS A 38 0.38 -4.10 -9.84
N VAL A 39 -0.50 -3.86 -8.89
CA VAL A 39 -1.08 -2.55 -8.64
C VAL A 39 -0.01 -1.64 -8.03
N ALA A 40 0.10 -0.41 -8.55
CA ALA A 40 0.94 0.65 -8.02
C ALA A 40 0.13 1.80 -7.39
N GLY A 41 -1.17 1.80 -7.62
CA GLY A 41 -2.11 2.78 -7.07
C GLY A 41 -3.47 2.71 -7.75
N VAL A 42 -4.46 3.35 -7.18
CA VAL A 42 -5.81 3.48 -7.75
C VAL A 42 -6.30 4.90 -7.54
N SER A 43 -7.00 5.47 -8.52
CA SER A 43 -7.63 6.80 -8.37
C SER A 43 -8.72 6.75 -7.29
N ALA A 44 -8.91 7.85 -6.58
CA ALA A 44 -9.86 7.91 -5.48
C ALA A 44 -11.29 7.54 -5.90
N ASP A 45 -11.68 7.85 -7.13
CA ASP A 45 -12.99 7.51 -7.72
C ASP A 45 -13.05 6.09 -8.32
N GLY A 46 -11.93 5.35 -8.35
CA GLY A 46 -11.84 4.03 -8.96
C GLY A 46 -11.85 4.01 -10.48
N SER A 47 -11.77 5.16 -11.15
CA SER A 47 -11.86 5.24 -12.62
C SER A 47 -10.65 4.67 -13.35
N TYR A 48 -9.48 4.66 -12.72
CA TYR A 48 -8.29 4.03 -13.27
C TYR A 48 -7.41 3.37 -12.20
N VAL A 49 -6.64 2.39 -12.64
CA VAL A 49 -5.63 1.69 -11.85
C VAL A 49 -4.26 1.97 -12.45
N LEU A 50 -3.30 2.32 -11.62
CA LEU A 50 -1.89 2.35 -11.99
C LEU A 50 -1.30 0.96 -11.79
N ILE A 51 -0.65 0.45 -12.82
CA ILE A 51 -0.02 -0.87 -12.80
C ILE A 51 1.46 -0.77 -13.14
N THR A 52 2.24 -1.68 -12.59
CA THR A 52 3.68 -1.81 -12.77
C THR A 52 4.05 -3.29 -12.88
N ASN A 53 5.32 -3.63 -13.07
CA ASN A 53 5.78 -5.01 -12.97
C ASN A 53 6.24 -5.38 -11.54
N GLY A 54 6.53 -6.64 -11.31
CA GLY A 54 6.98 -7.16 -10.02
C GLY A 54 8.20 -6.44 -9.42
N SER A 55 9.08 -5.89 -10.26
CA SER A 55 10.26 -5.09 -9.86
C SER A 55 9.98 -3.59 -9.70
N ASN A 56 8.73 -3.14 -9.80
CA ASN A 56 8.31 -1.74 -9.86
C ASN A 56 8.93 -0.94 -11.03
N HIS A 57 9.27 -1.60 -12.13
CA HIS A 57 9.78 -0.94 -13.33
C HIS A 57 8.64 -0.60 -14.27
N GLY A 58 8.66 0.62 -14.76
CA GLY A 58 7.60 1.17 -15.58
C GLY A 58 6.35 1.53 -14.78
N LEU A 59 5.50 2.33 -15.38
CA LEU A 59 4.20 2.72 -14.87
C LEU A 59 3.23 2.83 -16.02
N ARG A 60 2.07 2.18 -15.91
CA ARG A 60 0.99 2.20 -16.91
C ARG A 60 -0.31 2.59 -16.22
N ARG A 61 -1.18 3.26 -16.92
CA ARG A 61 -2.56 3.55 -16.50
C ARG A 61 -3.50 2.59 -17.20
N TYR A 62 -4.27 1.85 -16.44
CA TYR A 62 -5.38 1.04 -16.90
C TYR A 62 -6.69 1.79 -16.62
N ASP A 63 -7.47 2.08 -17.63
CA ASP A 63 -8.78 2.72 -17.52
C ASP A 63 -9.85 1.64 -17.28
N VAL A 64 -10.57 1.75 -16.17
CA VAL A 64 -11.50 0.70 -15.72
C VAL A 64 -12.72 0.59 -16.61
N ALA A 65 -13.22 1.71 -17.15
CA ALA A 65 -14.43 1.73 -17.97
C ALA A 65 -14.19 1.17 -19.38
N THR A 66 -13.03 1.43 -19.97
CA THR A 66 -12.70 1.04 -21.34
C THR A 66 -11.82 -0.20 -21.43
N GLY A 67 -11.15 -0.59 -20.36
CA GLY A 67 -10.15 -1.65 -20.33
C GLY A 67 -8.85 -1.30 -21.08
N GLN A 68 -8.66 -0.03 -21.46
CA GLN A 68 -7.48 0.40 -22.19
C GLN A 68 -6.30 0.66 -21.26
N THR A 69 -5.10 0.28 -21.69
CA THR A 69 -3.86 0.53 -20.99
C THR A 69 -2.97 1.51 -21.74
N THR A 70 -2.50 2.55 -21.05
CA THR A 70 -1.59 3.56 -21.61
C THR A 70 -0.30 3.57 -20.82
N THR A 71 0.86 3.50 -21.48
CA THR A 71 2.17 3.62 -20.86
C THR A 71 2.44 5.07 -20.45
N ILE A 72 2.78 5.28 -19.18
CA ILE A 72 3.21 6.57 -18.64
C ILE A 72 4.72 6.72 -18.75
N THR A 73 5.46 5.71 -18.27
CA THR A 73 6.93 5.67 -18.32
C THR A 73 7.42 4.23 -18.25
N THR A 74 8.61 3.97 -18.77
CA THR A 74 9.32 2.69 -18.63
C THR A 74 10.45 2.75 -17.58
N ALA A 75 10.58 3.88 -16.88
CA ALA A 75 11.69 4.12 -15.97
C ALA A 75 11.72 3.13 -14.80
N PRO A 76 12.93 2.70 -14.36
CA PRO A 76 13.09 1.87 -13.17
C PRO A 76 12.54 2.57 -11.91
N GLY A 77 11.85 1.80 -11.08
CA GLY A 77 11.32 2.27 -9.80
C GLY A 77 10.07 3.14 -9.89
N ALA A 78 9.53 3.39 -11.09
CA ALA A 78 8.39 4.28 -11.29
C ALA A 78 7.11 3.79 -10.60
N GLY A 79 6.93 2.48 -10.46
CA GLY A 79 5.76 1.88 -9.79
C GLY A 79 5.83 1.85 -8.27
N TYR A 80 6.94 2.29 -7.66
CA TYR A 80 7.07 2.20 -6.20
C TYR A 80 6.55 3.46 -5.50
N ASN A 81 5.56 3.28 -4.61
CA ASN A 81 4.99 4.34 -3.76
C ASN A 81 4.47 5.55 -4.55
N VAL A 82 3.80 5.29 -5.67
CA VAL A 82 3.21 6.35 -6.50
C VAL A 82 2.17 7.13 -5.68
N GLN A 83 2.18 8.45 -5.81
CA GLN A 83 1.18 9.31 -5.19
C GLN A 83 0.19 9.79 -6.25
N ILE A 84 -1.09 9.71 -5.94
CA ILE A 84 -2.18 10.19 -6.80
C ILE A 84 -2.87 11.33 -6.07
N SER A 85 -3.16 12.43 -6.76
CA SER A 85 -3.93 13.53 -6.20
C SER A 85 -5.38 13.10 -5.91
N ASN A 86 -6.03 13.77 -4.96
CA ASN A 86 -7.41 13.43 -4.56
C ASN A 86 -8.43 13.55 -5.70
N ASP A 87 -8.16 14.43 -6.67
CA ASP A 87 -8.98 14.61 -7.88
C ASP A 87 -8.59 13.63 -9.01
N GLY A 88 -7.59 12.78 -8.78
CA GLY A 88 -7.10 11.81 -9.77
C GLY A 88 -6.40 12.41 -10.99
N GLN A 89 -6.20 13.73 -11.05
CA GLN A 89 -5.65 14.41 -12.24
C GLN A 89 -4.13 14.49 -12.25
N GLU A 90 -3.48 14.27 -11.12
CA GLU A 90 -2.04 14.37 -10.99
C GLU A 90 -1.49 13.10 -10.36
N ILE A 91 -0.36 12.63 -10.89
CA ILE A 91 0.44 11.59 -10.25
C ILE A 91 1.85 12.09 -9.99
N VAL A 92 2.46 11.60 -8.91
CA VAL A 92 3.87 11.81 -8.61
C VAL A 92 4.54 10.45 -8.47
N TYR A 93 5.58 10.25 -9.26
CA TYR A 93 6.35 9.01 -9.27
C TYR A 93 7.85 9.32 -9.29
N ARG A 94 8.67 8.32 -9.08
CA ARG A 94 10.13 8.46 -9.14
C ARG A 94 10.70 7.76 -10.38
N GLU A 95 11.83 8.27 -10.85
CA GLU A 95 12.68 7.60 -11.81
C GLU A 95 14.01 7.27 -11.14
N THR A 96 14.31 6.00 -11.01
CA THR A 96 15.52 5.53 -10.36
C THR A 96 16.68 5.50 -11.35
N LYS A 97 17.81 6.09 -10.96
CA LYS A 97 19.09 6.09 -11.69
C LYS A 97 20.19 5.67 -10.75
N PHE A 98 21.31 5.22 -11.30
CA PHE A 98 22.52 4.95 -10.53
C PHE A 98 23.61 5.92 -10.96
N ASP A 99 24.32 6.50 -9.99
CA ASP A 99 25.47 7.36 -10.27
C ASP A 99 26.71 6.54 -10.65
N LYS A 100 27.81 7.23 -10.91
CA LYS A 100 29.10 6.58 -11.31
C LYS A 100 29.66 5.65 -10.23
N GLN A 101 29.26 5.80 -8.98
CA GLN A 101 29.62 4.98 -7.84
C GLN A 101 28.63 3.83 -7.61
N GLY A 102 27.62 3.67 -8.46
CA GLY A 102 26.56 2.67 -8.30
C GLY A 102 25.53 3.03 -7.20
N LEU A 103 25.53 4.24 -6.69
CA LEU A 103 24.58 4.68 -5.68
C LEU A 103 23.26 5.08 -6.33
N ARG A 104 22.16 4.54 -5.77
CA ARG A 104 20.81 4.85 -6.22
C ARG A 104 20.45 6.31 -5.99
N LYS A 105 19.95 6.95 -7.04
CA LYS A 105 19.37 8.30 -7.04
C LYS A 105 17.99 8.27 -7.67
N ASN A 106 17.08 9.06 -7.16
CA ASN A 106 15.72 9.14 -7.66
C ASN A 106 15.43 10.58 -8.11
N ASP A 107 14.99 10.74 -9.35
CA ASP A 107 14.32 11.96 -9.78
C ASP A 107 12.83 11.81 -9.43
N VAL A 108 12.22 12.83 -8.87
CA VAL A 108 10.78 12.87 -8.56
C VAL A 108 10.07 13.65 -9.65
N ILE A 109 9.18 12.98 -10.34
CA ILE A 109 8.44 13.50 -11.49
C ILE A 109 6.97 13.66 -11.11
N ARG A 110 6.43 14.82 -11.43
CA ARG A 110 4.99 15.10 -11.37
C ARG A 110 4.45 15.09 -12.78
N LEU A 111 3.35 14.38 -13.01
CA LEU A 111 2.64 14.31 -14.28
C LEU A 111 1.19 14.76 -14.08
N ASN A 112 0.75 15.73 -14.86
CA ASN A 112 -0.66 16.04 -15.01
C ASN A 112 -1.25 15.15 -16.11
N LEU A 113 -2.22 14.30 -15.75
CA LEU A 113 -2.78 13.28 -16.64
C LEU A 113 -3.66 13.87 -17.75
N ALA A 114 -4.31 15.01 -17.51
CA ALA A 114 -5.18 15.64 -18.51
C ALA A 114 -4.38 16.34 -19.61
N THR A 115 -3.22 16.92 -19.27
CA THR A 115 -2.39 17.70 -20.20
C THR A 115 -1.14 16.95 -20.67
N ALA A 116 -0.86 15.79 -20.10
CA ALA A 116 0.39 15.02 -20.27
C ALA A 116 1.68 15.83 -19.96
N LYS A 117 1.56 16.95 -19.25
CA LYS A 117 2.71 17.78 -18.86
C LYS A 117 3.41 17.19 -17.66
N THR A 118 4.72 17.07 -17.75
CA THR A 118 5.60 16.63 -16.67
C THR A 118 6.40 17.79 -16.10
N ALA A 119 6.73 17.68 -14.80
CA ALA A 119 7.66 18.60 -14.13
C ALA A 119 8.54 17.77 -13.17
N THR A 120 9.85 18.03 -13.20
CA THR A 120 10.76 17.46 -12.21
C THR A 120 10.64 18.26 -10.90
N VAL A 121 10.08 17.60 -9.88
CA VAL A 121 9.87 18.20 -8.54
C VAL A 121 11.18 18.23 -7.74
N ALA A 122 11.95 17.15 -7.83
CA ALA A 122 13.24 17.02 -7.18
C ALA A 122 14.18 16.14 -8.01
N LYS A 123 15.48 16.41 -7.96
CA LYS A 123 16.51 15.65 -8.68
C LYS A 123 17.45 14.93 -7.74
N ALA A 124 17.91 13.76 -8.16
CA ALA A 124 18.97 13.00 -7.53
C ALA A 124 18.76 12.75 -6.02
N GLN A 125 17.51 12.58 -5.60
CA GLN A 125 17.19 12.30 -4.21
C GLN A 125 17.65 10.89 -3.82
N ARG A 126 18.23 10.73 -2.64
CA ARG A 126 18.53 9.41 -2.05
C ARG A 126 17.24 8.65 -1.71
N ASP A 127 16.25 9.36 -1.28
CA ASP A 127 14.93 8.88 -0.88
C ASP A 127 13.81 9.50 -1.74
N ALA A 128 12.56 9.23 -1.40
CA ALA A 128 11.38 9.73 -2.08
C ALA A 128 10.54 10.68 -1.21
N SER A 129 11.14 11.40 -0.26
CA SER A 129 10.42 12.31 0.65
C SER A 129 9.74 13.48 -0.05
N ALA A 130 10.17 13.81 -1.28
CA ALA A 130 9.57 14.87 -2.10
C ALA A 130 8.36 14.39 -2.92
N MET A 131 7.94 13.12 -2.80
CA MET A 131 6.78 12.59 -3.54
C MET A 131 5.47 13.08 -2.94
N VAL A 132 5.12 14.32 -3.25
CA VAL A 132 3.92 15.01 -2.78
C VAL A 132 3.19 15.60 -3.98
N THR A 133 1.89 15.32 -4.13
CA THR A 133 1.05 15.96 -5.15
C THR A 133 0.85 17.44 -4.84
N SER A 134 0.44 18.23 -5.82
CA SER A 134 0.19 19.67 -5.62
C SER A 134 -0.94 19.95 -4.61
N SER A 135 -1.91 19.03 -4.51
CA SER A 135 -3.02 19.10 -3.55
C SER A 135 -2.66 18.59 -2.16
N ALA A 136 -1.72 17.64 -2.03
CA ALA A 136 -1.27 17.10 -0.77
C ALA A 136 -0.17 18.00 -0.17
N LYS A 137 -0.33 18.33 1.12
CA LYS A 137 0.68 19.15 1.86
C LYS A 137 1.62 18.28 2.68
N GLN A 138 1.47 16.97 2.63
CA GLN A 138 2.26 16.04 3.43
C GLN A 138 2.40 14.69 2.73
N SER A 139 3.49 14.00 3.02
CA SER A 139 3.75 12.62 2.59
C SER A 139 4.55 11.89 3.66
N VAL A 140 4.57 10.57 3.57
CA VAL A 140 5.44 9.73 4.39
C VAL A 140 6.30 8.86 3.49
N SER A 141 7.56 8.70 3.86
CA SER A 141 8.52 7.82 3.20
C SER A 141 9.33 7.04 4.25
N ILE A 142 9.97 5.97 3.81
CA ILE A 142 10.91 5.24 4.65
C ILE A 142 12.33 5.62 4.25
N GLN A 143 13.12 6.10 5.23
CA GLN A 143 14.53 6.43 5.07
C GLN A 143 15.34 5.76 6.18
N ASP A 144 16.38 5.03 5.79
CA ASP A 144 17.22 4.32 6.75
C ASP A 144 16.38 3.56 7.82
N ARG A 145 15.33 2.85 7.35
CA ARG A 145 14.35 2.08 8.14
C ARG A 145 13.40 2.88 9.05
N LEU A 146 13.49 4.19 9.09
CA LEU A 146 12.61 5.06 9.87
C LEU A 146 11.58 5.75 8.98
N MET A 147 10.45 6.11 9.55
CA MET A 147 9.47 6.94 8.86
C MET A 147 9.93 8.40 8.83
N VAL A 148 9.84 9.01 7.65
CA VAL A 148 10.05 10.46 7.47
C VAL A 148 8.77 11.05 6.93
N VAL A 149 8.14 11.89 7.73
CA VAL A 149 6.96 12.67 7.35
C VAL A 149 7.43 14.00 6.80
N ASN A 150 7.09 14.28 5.53
CA ASN A 150 7.20 15.61 4.96
C ASN A 150 5.90 16.37 5.23
N ARG A 151 6.01 17.54 5.83
CA ARG A 151 4.88 18.43 6.07
C ARG A 151 5.27 19.85 5.71
N ASN A 152 4.60 20.44 4.71
CA ASN A 152 4.90 21.76 4.21
C ASN A 152 6.38 21.96 3.85
N GLY A 153 7.01 20.95 3.22
CA GLY A 153 8.41 20.97 2.82
C GLY A 153 9.43 20.68 3.94
N LYS A 154 8.97 20.43 5.18
CA LYS A 154 9.84 20.05 6.30
C LYS A 154 9.78 18.54 6.54
N ASN A 155 10.93 17.89 6.62
CA ASN A 155 11.06 16.48 6.95
C ASN A 155 11.20 16.29 8.47
N ILE A 156 10.38 15.41 9.02
CA ILE A 156 10.36 15.05 10.44
C ILE A 156 10.48 13.53 10.55
N VAL A 157 11.47 13.05 11.30
CA VAL A 157 11.61 11.62 11.61
C VAL A 157 10.60 11.24 12.67
N VAL A 158 9.77 10.23 12.37
CA VAL A 158 8.73 9.71 13.26
C VAL A 158 8.98 8.23 13.50
N ALA A 159 9.15 7.83 14.76
CA ALA A 159 9.44 6.46 15.16
C ALA A 159 8.68 6.09 16.46
N PRO A 160 7.35 5.90 16.39
CA PRO A 160 6.50 5.76 17.58
C PRO A 160 6.84 4.56 18.46
N ASN A 161 7.33 3.48 17.87
CA ASN A 161 7.69 2.24 18.55
C ASN A 161 9.17 2.17 18.95
N GLY A 162 9.97 3.16 18.54
CA GLY A 162 11.40 3.27 18.87
C GLY A 162 12.30 3.36 17.63
N LYS A 163 13.37 4.14 17.73
CA LYS A 163 14.33 4.37 16.63
C LYS A 163 15.20 3.17 16.29
N HIS A 164 15.25 2.15 17.13
CA HIS A 164 16.00 0.92 16.89
C HIS A 164 15.25 -0.09 16.01
N LEU A 165 13.93 0.12 15.81
CA LEU A 165 13.07 -0.74 14.98
C LEU A 165 13.08 -0.31 13.52
N SER A 166 12.64 -1.21 12.66
CA SER A 166 12.48 -0.97 11.22
C SER A 166 11.01 -0.83 10.86
N TYR A 167 10.71 0.23 10.11
CA TYR A 167 9.37 0.57 9.65
C TYR A 167 9.25 0.34 8.14
N ILE A 168 8.13 -0.17 7.69
CA ILE A 168 7.79 -0.37 6.28
C ILE A 168 6.30 -0.06 6.05
N TRP A 169 5.89 0.08 4.79
CA TRP A 169 4.49 0.29 4.38
C TRP A 169 3.77 1.41 5.12
N ALA A 170 4.44 2.55 5.26
CA ALA A 170 3.84 3.70 5.92
C ALA A 170 2.93 4.47 4.96
N SER A 171 1.74 4.84 5.44
CA SER A 171 0.77 5.67 4.72
C SER A 171 0.09 6.67 5.65
N ILE A 172 -0.42 7.76 5.07
CA ILE A 172 -1.14 8.82 5.80
C ILE A 172 -2.63 8.65 5.56
N SER A 173 -3.46 8.83 6.60
CA SER A 173 -4.92 8.81 6.48
C SER A 173 -5.44 9.90 5.53
N PRO A 174 -6.62 9.72 4.90
CA PRO A 174 -7.17 10.72 3.97
C PRO A 174 -7.32 12.12 4.56
N ASP A 175 -7.63 12.24 5.86
CA ASP A 175 -7.71 13.53 6.57
C ASP A 175 -6.34 14.10 7.01
N GLY A 176 -5.25 13.37 6.75
CA GLY A 176 -3.89 13.79 7.05
C GLY A 176 -3.49 13.76 8.52
N LYS A 177 -4.30 13.14 9.41
CA LYS A 177 -4.08 13.20 10.86
C LYS A 177 -3.38 11.99 11.44
N LYS A 178 -3.41 10.84 10.74
CA LYS A 178 -2.88 9.57 11.24
C LYS A 178 -1.86 8.96 10.28
N LEU A 179 -1.00 8.12 10.84
CA LEU A 179 -0.09 7.22 10.14
C LEU A 179 -0.57 5.79 10.34
N CYS A 180 -0.61 4.99 9.28
CA CYS A 180 -0.61 3.54 9.35
C CYS A 180 0.77 3.06 8.91
N TYR A 181 1.36 2.10 9.62
CA TYR A 181 2.70 1.60 9.34
C TYR A 181 2.90 0.19 9.90
N TYR A 182 3.81 -0.55 9.31
CA TYR A 182 4.22 -1.87 9.80
C TYR A 182 5.59 -1.78 10.47
N VAL A 183 5.70 -2.35 11.67
CA VAL A 183 6.97 -2.51 12.39
C VAL A 183 7.44 -3.93 12.19
N CYS A 184 8.62 -4.10 11.56
CA CYS A 184 9.17 -5.42 11.25
C CYS A 184 9.24 -6.31 12.50
N GLY A 185 8.64 -7.49 12.43
CA GLY A 185 8.52 -8.43 13.53
C GLY A 185 7.46 -8.12 14.59
N ASN A 186 6.82 -6.93 14.54
CA ASN A 186 5.87 -6.49 15.56
C ASN A 186 4.45 -6.19 15.04
N GLY A 187 4.23 -6.24 13.72
CA GLY A 187 2.92 -6.04 13.11
C GLY A 187 2.57 -4.60 12.74
N CYS A 188 1.30 -4.38 12.43
CA CYS A 188 0.74 -3.12 11.97
C CYS A 188 0.26 -2.25 13.14
N TRP A 189 0.51 -0.96 13.00
CA TRP A 189 0.21 0.07 13.98
C TRP A 189 -0.39 1.30 13.32
N VAL A 190 -1.19 2.03 14.07
CA VAL A 190 -1.67 3.37 13.73
C VAL A 190 -1.21 4.33 14.82
N SER A 191 -0.87 5.56 14.45
CA SER A 191 -0.59 6.65 15.38
C SER A 191 -1.13 7.97 14.84
N ASN A 192 -1.10 9.01 15.64
CA ASN A 192 -1.20 10.37 15.12
C ASN A 192 -0.02 10.66 14.18
N ILE A 193 -0.15 11.68 13.32
CA ILE A 193 0.87 12.04 12.32
C ILE A 193 2.23 12.40 12.94
N ASP A 194 2.24 12.82 14.21
CA ASP A 194 3.44 13.12 14.99
C ASP A 194 4.03 11.91 15.75
N GLY A 195 3.38 10.74 15.63
CA GLY A 195 3.77 9.49 16.30
C GLY A 195 3.18 9.30 17.70
N SER A 196 2.41 10.23 18.22
CA SER A 196 1.70 10.07 19.49
C SER A 196 0.49 9.12 19.35
N ASN A 197 -0.09 8.69 20.49
CA ASN A 197 -1.31 7.87 20.55
C ASN A 197 -1.27 6.63 19.64
N LYS A 198 -0.19 5.86 19.73
CA LYS A 198 -0.04 4.64 18.93
C LYS A 198 -1.02 3.55 19.37
N GLN A 199 -1.61 2.87 18.40
CA GLN A 199 -2.52 1.76 18.56
C GLN A 199 -2.03 0.57 17.73
N TYR A 200 -1.97 -0.62 18.33
CA TYR A 200 -1.72 -1.87 17.61
C TYR A 200 -2.99 -2.30 16.87
N ILE A 201 -2.84 -2.71 15.63
CA ILE A 201 -3.95 -3.20 14.80
C ILE A 201 -3.93 -4.72 14.72
N ALA A 202 -2.91 -5.30 14.10
CA ALA A 202 -2.78 -6.75 13.94
C ALA A 202 -1.36 -7.14 13.53
N HIS A 203 -1.01 -8.42 13.73
CA HIS A 203 0.23 -8.97 13.19
C HIS A 203 0.11 -9.22 11.68
N ALA A 204 -0.96 -9.90 11.25
CA ALA A 204 -1.25 -10.19 9.86
C ALA A 204 -1.97 -8.99 9.18
N CYS A 205 -1.24 -7.89 8.99
CA CYS A 205 -1.75 -6.64 8.42
C CYS A 205 -0.63 -5.95 7.62
N ARG A 206 -0.20 -6.60 6.53
CA ARG A 206 0.93 -6.14 5.69
C ARG A 206 0.43 -5.33 4.50
N ALA A 207 1.29 -4.47 3.94
CA ALA A 207 0.97 -3.56 2.84
C ALA A 207 -0.33 -2.75 3.06
N ALA A 208 -0.56 -2.31 4.30
CA ALA A 208 -1.79 -1.66 4.73
C ALA A 208 -2.01 -0.31 4.04
N GLN A 209 -3.25 -0.08 3.59
CA GLN A 209 -3.72 1.16 2.97
C GLN A 209 -4.98 1.66 3.67
N TRP A 210 -5.13 2.98 3.78
CA TRP A 210 -6.35 3.57 4.28
C TRP A 210 -7.47 3.44 3.26
N TYR A 211 -8.63 2.91 3.68
CA TYR A 211 -9.87 3.00 2.93
C TYR A 211 -10.59 4.31 3.22
N ASP A 212 -10.67 4.64 4.51
CA ASP A 212 -11.17 5.91 5.04
C ASP A 212 -10.36 6.29 6.30
N ASN A 213 -10.85 7.26 7.10
CA ASN A 213 -10.13 7.72 8.30
C ASN A 213 -10.19 6.73 9.48
N ASN A 214 -10.97 5.64 9.38
CA ASN A 214 -11.18 4.66 10.43
C ASN A 214 -10.96 3.21 9.98
N THR A 215 -10.85 2.97 8.68
CA THR A 215 -10.78 1.64 8.07
C THR A 215 -9.51 1.49 7.26
N ILE A 216 -8.82 0.38 7.44
CA ILE A 216 -7.60 -0.02 6.76
C ILE A 216 -7.87 -1.32 6.00
N VAL A 217 -7.42 -1.42 4.75
CA VAL A 217 -7.34 -2.66 3.99
C VAL A 217 -5.89 -3.12 3.94
N ALA A 218 -5.65 -4.41 4.10
CA ALA A 218 -4.31 -4.97 4.19
C ALA A 218 -4.29 -6.38 3.64
N MET A 219 -3.11 -6.96 3.45
CA MET A 219 -2.97 -8.39 3.23
C MET A 219 -2.61 -9.12 4.52
N ALA A 220 -3.25 -10.27 4.72
CA ALA A 220 -2.92 -11.25 5.75
C ALA A 220 -2.31 -12.45 5.05
N ASP A 221 -1.00 -12.51 5.04
CA ASP A 221 -0.21 -13.53 4.35
C ASP A 221 0.39 -14.54 5.33
N GLU A 222 0.60 -15.75 4.83
CA GLU A 222 1.30 -16.84 5.46
C GLU A 222 2.46 -17.25 4.55
N ASP A 223 3.61 -17.57 5.12
CA ASP A 223 4.79 -18.04 4.39
C ASP A 223 5.39 -19.30 5.04
N ASP A 224 6.16 -20.06 4.28
CA ASP A 224 6.91 -21.23 4.74
C ASP A 224 8.36 -20.91 5.10
N GLY A 225 8.70 -19.62 5.16
CA GLY A 225 10.04 -19.10 5.34
C GLY A 225 10.78 -18.81 4.03
N HIS A 226 10.21 -19.18 2.88
CA HIS A 226 10.77 -18.96 1.54
C HIS A 226 9.75 -18.31 0.60
N PHE A 227 8.50 -18.77 0.61
CA PHE A 227 7.45 -18.34 -0.31
C PHE A 227 6.16 -18.03 0.44
N THR A 228 5.40 -17.06 -0.06
CA THR A 228 4.03 -16.85 0.39
C THR A 228 3.18 -18.03 -0.05
N THR A 229 2.60 -18.75 0.91
CA THR A 229 1.78 -19.95 0.67
C THR A 229 0.29 -19.66 0.66
N ALA A 230 -0.14 -18.61 1.38
CA ALA A 230 -1.50 -18.09 1.37
C ALA A 230 -1.48 -16.57 1.61
N SER A 231 -2.47 -15.87 1.07
CA SER A 231 -2.67 -14.45 1.38
C SER A 231 -4.10 -14.04 1.05
N ARG A 232 -4.72 -13.30 1.96
CA ARG A 232 -6.09 -12.77 1.84
C ARG A 232 -6.08 -11.27 2.02
N ILE A 233 -6.98 -10.58 1.34
CA ILE A 233 -7.25 -9.18 1.64
C ILE A 233 -8.20 -9.13 2.84
N VAL A 234 -7.85 -8.31 3.80
CA VAL A 234 -8.57 -8.12 5.07
C VAL A 234 -8.84 -6.64 5.30
N ALA A 235 -9.93 -6.35 5.99
CA ALA A 235 -10.24 -5.00 6.48
C ALA A 235 -10.15 -4.97 8.00
N TYR A 236 -9.57 -3.91 8.54
CA TYR A 236 -9.51 -3.61 9.97
C TYR A 236 -10.07 -2.23 10.24
N THR A 237 -10.86 -2.10 11.28
CA THR A 237 -11.31 -0.80 11.76
C THR A 237 -10.54 -0.39 13.03
N LEU A 238 -10.44 0.90 13.27
CA LEU A 238 -9.75 1.40 14.46
C LEU A 238 -10.49 1.08 15.77
N ASP A 239 -11.78 0.72 15.70
CA ASP A 239 -12.56 0.21 16.85
C ASP A 239 -12.42 -1.30 17.06
N GLY A 240 -11.53 -1.99 16.31
CA GLY A 240 -11.13 -3.37 16.55
C GLY A 240 -11.94 -4.43 15.80
N LYS A 241 -12.74 -4.07 14.80
CA LYS A 241 -13.39 -5.04 13.92
C LYS A 241 -12.42 -5.54 12.85
N MET A 242 -12.62 -6.79 12.40
CA MET A 242 -11.85 -7.39 11.31
C MET A 242 -12.79 -8.17 10.40
N GLN A 243 -12.57 -8.07 9.10
CA GLN A 243 -13.29 -8.85 8.09
C GLN A 243 -12.33 -9.33 7.01
N VAL A 244 -12.42 -10.62 6.66
CA VAL A 244 -11.74 -11.18 5.50
C VAL A 244 -12.57 -10.86 4.26
N LEU A 245 -11.94 -10.28 3.23
CA LEU A 245 -12.60 -9.82 2.00
C LEU A 245 -12.44 -10.78 0.83
N THR A 246 -11.35 -11.57 0.79
CA THR A 246 -11.10 -12.58 -0.25
C THR A 246 -10.98 -13.97 0.37
N ASN A 247 -11.22 -15.01 -0.42
CA ASN A 247 -11.07 -16.39 -0.02
C ASN A 247 -9.71 -16.98 -0.45
N ASP A 248 -9.48 -18.25 -0.16
CA ASP A 248 -8.23 -18.98 -0.42
C ASP A 248 -8.07 -19.48 -1.88
N SER A 249 -8.95 -19.08 -2.79
CA SER A 249 -8.85 -19.48 -4.21
C SER A 249 -7.74 -18.73 -4.96
N MET A 250 -7.15 -17.71 -4.34
CA MET A 250 -6.06 -16.91 -4.88
C MET A 250 -5.14 -16.42 -3.78
N ILE A 251 -3.88 -16.15 -4.09
CA ILE A 251 -2.94 -15.48 -3.18
C ILE A 251 -3.02 -13.97 -3.48
N ALA A 252 -3.89 -13.28 -2.75
CA ALA A 252 -4.17 -11.84 -2.94
C ALA A 252 -3.17 -10.98 -2.18
N ILE A 253 -2.54 -10.01 -2.86
CA ILE A 253 -1.45 -9.19 -2.32
C ILE A 253 -1.62 -7.71 -2.64
N GLU A 254 -0.96 -6.85 -1.85
CA GLU A 254 -0.80 -5.40 -2.07
C GLU A 254 -2.11 -4.68 -2.42
N PRO A 255 -3.08 -4.59 -1.49
CA PRO A 255 -4.34 -3.92 -1.73
C PRO A 255 -4.20 -2.40 -1.79
N TYR A 256 -5.05 -1.77 -2.59
CA TYR A 256 -5.26 -0.33 -2.65
C TYR A 256 -6.75 -0.03 -2.52
N ALA A 257 -7.09 1.02 -1.79
CA ALA A 257 -8.47 1.44 -1.59
C ALA A 257 -8.88 2.52 -2.60
N ALA A 258 -10.09 2.40 -3.10
CA ALA A 258 -10.78 3.39 -3.91
C ALA A 258 -12.20 3.61 -3.36
N ASN A 259 -12.94 4.58 -3.90
CA ASN A 259 -14.34 4.78 -3.52
C ASN A 259 -15.15 3.51 -3.85
N ALA A 260 -15.77 2.92 -2.83
CA ALA A 260 -16.58 1.71 -2.93
C ALA A 260 -15.88 0.48 -3.56
N ALA A 261 -14.53 0.44 -3.54
CA ALA A 261 -13.78 -0.68 -4.07
C ALA A 261 -12.43 -0.90 -3.36
N VAL A 262 -11.96 -2.15 -3.41
CA VAL A 262 -10.58 -2.53 -3.09
C VAL A 262 -9.96 -3.17 -4.32
N VAL A 263 -8.83 -2.63 -4.78
CA VAL A 263 -8.07 -3.16 -5.93
C VAL A 263 -6.82 -3.84 -5.41
N PHE A 264 -6.53 -5.03 -5.90
CA PHE A 264 -5.37 -5.78 -5.44
C PHE A 264 -4.77 -6.64 -6.56
N SER A 265 -3.54 -7.06 -6.36
CA SER A 265 -2.87 -8.01 -7.24
C SER A 265 -2.96 -9.42 -6.68
N THR A 266 -2.69 -10.43 -7.53
CA THR A 266 -2.36 -11.78 -7.08
C THR A 266 -0.88 -12.07 -7.30
N LEU A 267 -0.38 -13.11 -6.65
CA LEU A 267 1.00 -13.55 -6.84
C LEU A 267 1.27 -14.00 -8.29
N ASP A 268 0.22 -14.44 -9.01
CA ASP A 268 0.30 -14.84 -10.42
C ASP A 268 0.28 -13.65 -11.40
N GLY A 269 0.28 -12.41 -10.89
CA GLY A 269 0.31 -11.18 -11.72
C GLY A 269 -1.05 -10.78 -12.29
N GLU A 270 -2.15 -11.23 -11.70
CA GLU A 270 -3.49 -10.80 -12.06
C GLU A 270 -3.93 -9.61 -11.18
N VAL A 271 -4.82 -8.77 -11.71
CA VAL A 271 -5.37 -7.63 -10.97
C VAL A 271 -6.88 -7.78 -10.83
N TYR A 272 -7.36 -7.59 -9.63
CA TYR A 272 -8.78 -7.67 -9.28
C TYR A 272 -9.30 -6.40 -8.65
N MET A 273 -10.57 -6.11 -8.89
CA MET A 273 -11.33 -5.07 -8.23
C MET A 273 -12.51 -5.71 -7.49
N LEU A 274 -12.57 -5.51 -6.19
CA LEU A 274 -13.64 -5.96 -5.31
C LEU A 274 -14.50 -4.77 -4.94
N ASN A 275 -15.77 -4.78 -5.33
CA ASN A 275 -16.72 -3.76 -4.89
C ASN A 275 -17.06 -3.97 -3.40
N VAL A 276 -17.08 -2.90 -2.64
CA VAL A 276 -17.44 -2.89 -1.20
C VAL A 276 -18.35 -1.71 -0.89
N LYS A 277 -19.25 -1.90 0.08
CA LYS A 277 -20.18 -0.84 0.55
C LYS A 277 -20.15 -0.74 2.07
#